data_583e1808937d15ce2bbe86a79ead23ca
#
_entry.id   583e1808937d15ce2bbe86a79ead23ca
#
_cell.length_a   1.000
_cell.length_b   1.000
_cell.length_c   1.000
_cell.angle_alpha   90.00
_cell.angle_beta   90.00
_cell.angle_gamma   90.00
#
_symmetry.space_group_name_H-M   'P 1'
#
loop_
_entity.id
_entity.type
_entity.pdbx_description
1 polymer ?
#
loop_
_entity_poly.entity_id
_entity_poly.type
_entity_poly.pdbx_seq_one_letter_code
_entity_poly.pdbx_strand_id
1 'polypeptide(L)'
;PSMGQDNINRGIHSTLWGFAAIAVMMIIYYVTFGAVSVLALGINLLLLVAILSMLQATLTLPGLAAIALALGMAIDANVLINERIREELRNGNTPQASIHAGYDRAFDTILDSNVTTLIAGLALFMFGTGPIKGFAVVHVLGILTSMFSAVLVSRAIVNLIYGYRRKLTKLSIGQIYKA
;
A
#
# COMPACT_ATOMS: atom_id res chain seq x y z
N PRO A 1 -15.69 28.62 -4.31
CA PRO A 1 -15.14 28.75 -2.99
C PRO A 1 -15.76 27.79 -1.98
N SER A 2 -17.05 27.97 -1.55
CA SER A 2 -17.66 27.10 -0.54
C SER A 2 -17.96 25.70 -1.06
N MET A 3 -18.45 25.55 -2.28
CA MET A 3 -18.73 24.25 -2.90
C MET A 3 -17.45 23.43 -3.17
N GLY A 4 -16.36 24.06 -3.59
CA GLY A 4 -15.09 23.41 -3.79
C GLY A 4 -14.50 22.89 -2.48
N GLN A 5 -14.57 23.70 -1.42
CA GLN A 5 -14.06 23.31 -0.11
C GLN A 5 -14.90 22.20 0.54
N ASP A 6 -16.22 22.22 0.39
CA ASP A 6 -17.09 21.14 0.85
C ASP A 6 -16.78 19.81 0.15
N ASN A 7 -16.55 19.84 -1.15
CA ASN A 7 -16.16 18.65 -1.91
C ASN A 7 -14.80 18.10 -1.49
N ILE A 8 -13.81 18.97 -1.25
CA ILE A 8 -12.49 18.58 -0.73
C ILE A 8 -12.63 17.96 0.67
N ASN A 9 -13.38 18.59 1.57
CA ASN A 9 -13.60 18.07 2.92
C ASN A 9 -14.30 16.72 2.88
N ARG A 10 -15.31 16.53 2.06
CA ARG A 10 -15.99 15.24 1.87
C ARG A 10 -15.04 14.19 1.31
N GLY A 11 -14.20 14.55 0.35
CA GLY A 11 -13.18 13.64 -0.21
C GLY A 11 -12.16 13.19 0.84
N ILE A 12 -11.65 14.11 1.66
CA ILE A 12 -10.74 13.81 2.75
C ILE A 12 -11.41 12.90 3.79
N HIS A 13 -12.62 13.24 4.24
CA HIS A 13 -13.36 12.43 5.19
C HIS A 13 -13.64 11.02 4.66
N SER A 14 -14.08 10.91 3.42
CA SER A 14 -14.33 9.60 2.78
C SER A 14 -13.07 8.75 2.71
N THR A 15 -11.93 9.34 2.34
CA THR A 15 -10.64 8.65 2.28
C THR A 15 -10.20 8.19 3.66
N LEU A 16 -10.31 9.03 4.68
CA LEU A 16 -9.95 8.70 6.06
C LEU A 16 -10.84 7.58 6.63
N TRP A 17 -12.14 7.65 6.42
CA TRP A 17 -13.07 6.60 6.85
C TRP A 17 -12.83 5.28 6.12
N GLY A 18 -12.59 5.34 4.82
CA GLY A 18 -12.24 4.17 4.03
C GLY A 18 -10.93 3.52 4.51
N PHE A 19 -9.91 4.32 4.77
CA PHE A 19 -8.65 3.86 5.35
C PHE A 19 -8.85 3.22 6.72
N ALA A 20 -9.61 3.87 7.62
CA ALA A 20 -9.89 3.34 8.94
C ALA A 20 -10.63 1.99 8.90
N ALA A 21 -11.64 1.86 8.04
CA ALA A 21 -12.39 0.62 7.87
C ALA A 21 -11.49 -0.53 7.38
N ILE A 22 -10.66 -0.26 6.39
CA ILE A 22 -9.72 -1.25 5.85
C ILE A 22 -8.62 -1.59 6.87
N ALA A 23 -8.12 -0.60 7.60
CA ALA A 23 -7.13 -0.82 8.65
C ALA A 23 -7.65 -1.78 9.73
N VAL A 24 -8.89 -1.59 10.19
CA VAL A 24 -9.54 -2.48 11.15
C VAL A 24 -9.69 -3.88 10.58
N MET A 25 -10.16 -4.00 9.35
CA MET A 25 -10.32 -5.30 8.68
C MET A 25 -8.97 -6.03 8.53
N MET A 26 -7.92 -5.33 8.13
CA MET A 26 -6.58 -5.90 7.97
C MET A 26 -6.01 -6.39 9.30
N ILE A 27 -6.18 -5.63 10.38
CA ILE A 27 -5.71 -6.02 11.72
C ILE A 27 -6.47 -7.26 12.21
N ILE A 28 -7.78 -7.30 12.01
CA ILE A 28 -8.60 -8.46 12.40
C ILE A 28 -8.21 -9.70 11.61
N TYR A 29 -8.00 -9.57 10.31
CA TYR A 29 -7.77 -10.70 9.40
C TYR A 29 -6.33 -11.24 9.47
N TYR A 30 -5.32 -10.36 9.51
CA TYR A 30 -3.90 -10.76 9.48
C TYR A 30 -3.17 -10.61 10.82
N VAL A 31 -3.83 -10.08 11.82
CA VAL A 31 -3.29 -9.86 13.18
C VAL A 31 -2.01 -9.01 13.14
N THR A 32 -0.85 -9.52 13.52
CA THR A 32 0.41 -8.75 13.55
C THR A 32 0.83 -8.29 12.15
N PHE A 33 0.71 -9.16 11.14
CA PHE A 33 0.99 -8.76 9.75
C PHE A 33 0.00 -7.72 9.24
N GLY A 34 -1.24 -7.75 9.69
CA GLY A 34 -2.22 -6.69 9.43
C GLY A 34 -1.82 -5.36 10.05
N ALA A 35 -1.35 -5.37 11.29
CA ALA A 35 -0.85 -4.16 11.95
C ALA A 35 0.38 -3.58 11.25
N VAL A 36 1.31 -4.43 10.81
CA VAL A 36 2.47 -4.03 10.00
C VAL A 36 2.03 -3.41 8.67
N SER A 37 1.06 -4.04 8.00
CA SER A 37 0.51 -3.53 6.74
C SER A 37 -0.14 -2.16 6.92
N VAL A 38 -0.93 -1.97 7.97
CA VAL A 38 -1.56 -0.67 8.30
C VAL A 38 -0.51 0.39 8.59
N LEU A 39 0.54 0.05 9.33
CA LEU A 39 1.65 0.96 9.59
C LEU A 39 2.38 1.36 8.29
N ALA A 40 2.65 0.40 7.41
CA ALA A 40 3.24 0.65 6.10
C ALA A 40 2.34 1.54 5.23
N LEU A 41 1.02 1.32 5.26
CA LEU A 41 0.04 2.16 4.57
C LEU A 41 0.02 3.59 5.12
N GLY A 42 0.10 3.75 6.43
CA GLY A 42 0.20 5.07 7.07
C GLY A 42 1.46 5.81 6.66
N ILE A 43 2.60 5.13 6.63
CA ILE A 43 3.88 5.67 6.15
C ILE A 43 3.80 6.01 4.66
N ASN A 44 3.16 5.18 3.85
CA ASN A 44 2.93 5.46 2.43
C ASN A 44 2.14 6.76 2.23
N LEU A 45 1.02 6.91 2.93
CA LEU A 45 0.23 8.13 2.87
C LEU A 45 1.01 9.36 3.31
N LEU A 46 1.77 9.23 4.39
CA LEU A 46 2.63 10.31 4.90
C LEU A 46 3.70 10.70 3.88
N LEU A 47 4.37 9.73 3.26
CA LEU A 47 5.37 9.96 2.22
C LEU A 47 4.75 10.64 0.99
N LEU A 48 3.59 10.17 0.55
CA LEU A 48 2.90 10.77 -0.60
C LEU A 48 2.54 12.22 -0.34
N VAL A 49 1.94 12.51 0.81
CA VAL A 49 1.58 13.88 1.21
C VAL A 49 2.83 14.75 1.35
N ALA A 50 3.91 14.22 1.93
CA ALA A 50 5.17 14.94 2.09
C ALA A 50 5.79 15.30 0.73
N ILE A 51 5.83 14.38 -0.22
CA ILE A 51 6.36 14.63 -1.57
C ILE A 51 5.50 15.65 -2.31
N LEU A 52 4.17 15.53 -2.25
CA LEU A 52 3.26 16.51 -2.85
C LEU A 52 3.43 17.89 -2.25
N SER A 53 3.64 17.98 -0.94
CA SER A 53 3.91 19.23 -0.22
C SER A 53 5.26 19.85 -0.64
N MET A 54 6.31 19.02 -0.75
CA MET A 54 7.62 19.49 -1.21
C MET A 54 7.60 20.02 -2.65
N LEU A 55 6.82 19.40 -3.52
CA LEU A 55 6.63 19.84 -4.90
C LEU A 55 5.66 21.01 -5.01
N GLN A 56 5.08 21.46 -3.91
CA GLN A 56 4.03 22.49 -3.89
C GLN A 56 2.88 22.19 -4.88
N ALA A 57 2.57 20.91 -5.03
CA ALA A 57 1.52 20.45 -5.92
C ALA A 57 0.15 20.91 -5.42
N THR A 58 -0.62 21.52 -6.31
CA THR A 58 -2.01 21.91 -6.00
C THR A 58 -2.88 20.67 -5.92
N LEU A 59 -3.52 20.48 -4.78
CA LEU A 59 -4.44 19.36 -4.58
C LEU A 59 -5.79 19.68 -5.23
N THR A 60 -6.07 19.05 -6.35
CA THR A 60 -7.34 19.14 -7.06
C THR A 60 -8.29 18.02 -6.63
N LEU A 61 -9.57 18.13 -6.96
CA LEU A 61 -10.52 17.04 -6.70
C LEU A 61 -10.12 15.72 -7.38
N PRO A 62 -9.70 15.71 -8.66
CA PRO A 62 -9.08 14.52 -9.26
C PRO A 62 -7.82 14.04 -8.55
N GLY A 63 -7.00 14.93 -8.00
CA GLY A 63 -5.85 14.57 -7.20
C GLY A 63 -6.21 13.82 -5.92
N LEU A 64 -7.29 14.23 -5.23
CA LEU A 64 -7.84 13.49 -4.09
C LEU A 64 -8.31 12.09 -4.48
N ALA A 65 -8.99 11.96 -5.62
CA ALA A 65 -9.38 10.67 -6.16
C ALA A 65 -8.16 9.77 -6.44
N ALA A 66 -7.06 10.34 -6.94
CA ALA A 66 -5.81 9.63 -7.15
C ALA A 66 -5.17 9.17 -5.84
N ILE A 67 -5.27 9.93 -4.74
CA ILE A 67 -4.81 9.50 -3.41
C ILE A 67 -5.62 8.28 -2.95
N ALA A 68 -6.95 8.32 -3.06
CA ALA A 68 -7.80 7.20 -2.71
C ALA A 68 -7.48 5.95 -3.54
N LEU A 69 -7.24 6.12 -4.84
CA LEU A 69 -6.82 5.03 -5.73
C LEU A 69 -5.44 4.47 -5.33
N ALA A 70 -4.48 5.33 -5.03
CA ALA A 70 -3.15 4.94 -4.59
C ALA A 70 -3.19 4.13 -3.28
N LEU A 71 -4.05 4.52 -2.33
CA LEU A 71 -4.28 3.75 -1.11
C LEU A 71 -4.86 2.36 -1.42
N GLY A 72 -5.82 2.27 -2.33
CA GLY A 72 -6.39 0.98 -2.76
C GLY A 72 -5.34 0.05 -3.34
N MET A 73 -4.47 0.55 -4.20
CA MET A 73 -3.37 -0.23 -4.78
C MET A 73 -2.32 -0.63 -3.73
N ALA A 74 -2.04 0.25 -2.77
CA ALA A 74 -1.11 -0.05 -1.69
C ALA A 74 -1.66 -1.11 -0.73
N ILE A 75 -2.95 -1.09 -0.46
CA ILE A 75 -3.64 -2.12 0.30
C ILE A 75 -3.51 -3.47 -0.41
N ASP A 76 -3.80 -3.51 -1.70
CA ASP A 76 -3.71 -4.73 -2.50
C ASP A 76 -2.28 -5.30 -2.51
N ALA A 77 -1.26 -4.46 -2.62
CA ALA A 77 0.13 -4.89 -2.52
C ALA A 77 0.44 -5.55 -1.17
N ASN A 78 -0.01 -4.98 -0.07
CA ASN A 78 0.16 -5.55 1.27
C ASN A 78 -0.63 -6.86 1.46
N VAL A 79 -1.85 -6.93 0.95
CA VAL A 79 -2.66 -8.15 0.94
C VAL A 79 -1.95 -9.25 0.16
N LEU A 80 -1.43 -8.94 -1.00
CA LEU A 80 -0.70 -9.90 -1.84
C LEU A 80 0.52 -10.47 -1.11
N ILE A 81 1.30 -9.63 -0.45
CA ILE A 81 2.44 -10.06 0.38
C ILE A 81 1.98 -11.02 1.48
N ASN A 82 0.96 -10.62 2.24
CA ASN A 82 0.45 -11.44 3.35
C ASN A 82 -0.10 -12.78 2.86
N GLU A 83 -0.84 -12.79 1.77
CA GLU A 83 -1.38 -14.03 1.19
C GLU A 83 -0.28 -14.94 0.62
N ARG A 84 0.77 -14.39 0.03
CA ARG A 84 1.93 -15.17 -0.41
C ARG A 84 2.67 -15.81 0.76
N ILE A 85 2.84 -15.10 1.87
CA ILE A 85 3.41 -15.67 3.09
C ILE A 85 2.53 -16.82 3.63
N ARG A 86 1.23 -16.63 3.65
CA ARG A 86 0.27 -17.68 4.05
C ARG A 86 0.32 -18.90 3.14
N GLU A 87 0.45 -18.69 1.85
CA GLU A 87 0.61 -19.77 0.85
C GLU A 87 1.89 -20.57 1.13
N GLU A 88 3.02 -19.92 1.38
CA GLU A 88 4.28 -20.60 1.70
C GLU A 88 4.17 -21.40 3.01
N LEU A 89 3.48 -20.88 4.02
CA LEU A 89 3.19 -21.61 5.25
C LEU A 89 2.32 -22.84 5.01
N ARG A 90 1.31 -22.74 4.13
CA ARG A 90 0.48 -23.89 3.74
C ARG A 90 1.28 -24.97 3.02
N ASN A 91 2.27 -24.57 2.25
CA ASN A 91 3.17 -25.49 1.53
C ASN A 91 4.18 -26.19 2.47
N GLY A 92 4.14 -25.89 3.76
CA GLY A 92 4.98 -26.55 4.76
C GLY A 92 6.33 -25.90 4.97
N ASN A 93 6.58 -24.72 4.41
CA ASN A 93 7.81 -23.97 4.62
C ASN A 93 7.92 -23.47 6.08
N THR A 94 9.14 -23.30 6.55
CA THR A 94 9.37 -22.71 7.86
C THR A 94 8.86 -21.26 7.90
N PRO A 95 8.49 -20.72 9.08
CA PRO A 95 8.02 -19.35 9.18
C PRO A 95 8.97 -18.32 8.57
N GLN A 96 10.28 -18.44 8.82
CA GLN A 96 11.28 -17.50 8.28
C GLN A 96 11.43 -17.63 6.76
N ALA A 97 11.46 -18.85 6.23
CA ALA A 97 11.49 -19.10 4.78
C ALA A 97 10.20 -18.60 4.10
N SER A 98 9.05 -18.75 4.77
CA SER A 98 7.76 -18.26 4.27
C SER A 98 7.71 -16.74 4.16
N ILE A 99 8.25 -16.01 5.13
CA ILE A 99 8.37 -14.55 5.06
C ILE A 99 9.23 -14.14 3.86
N HIS A 100 10.40 -14.72 3.74
CA HIS A 100 11.35 -14.39 2.68
C HIS A 100 10.76 -14.69 1.29
N ALA A 101 10.28 -15.90 1.09
CA ALA A 101 9.69 -16.33 -0.18
C ALA A 101 8.41 -15.55 -0.51
N GLY A 102 7.59 -15.23 0.50
CA GLY A 102 6.37 -14.45 0.33
C GLY A 102 6.64 -13.05 -0.21
N TYR A 103 7.61 -12.35 0.36
CA TYR A 103 8.03 -11.03 -0.14
C TYR A 103 8.63 -11.10 -1.54
N ASP A 104 9.52 -12.04 -1.80
CA ASP A 104 10.19 -12.15 -3.10
C ASP A 104 9.20 -12.48 -4.22
N ARG A 105 8.28 -13.42 -4.00
CA ARG A 105 7.25 -13.78 -4.99
C ARG A 105 6.19 -12.68 -5.19
N ALA A 106 5.82 -12.01 -4.12
CA ALA A 106 4.89 -10.88 -4.21
C ALA A 106 5.53 -9.69 -4.95
N PHE A 107 6.83 -9.47 -4.76
CA PHE A 107 7.55 -8.39 -5.41
C PHE A 107 7.45 -8.43 -6.93
N ASP A 108 7.64 -9.59 -7.54
CA ASP A 108 7.55 -9.74 -9.00
C ASP A 108 6.17 -9.33 -9.52
N THR A 109 5.11 -9.80 -8.86
CA THR A 109 3.73 -9.47 -9.25
C THR A 109 3.41 -7.98 -9.02
N ILE A 110 3.86 -7.43 -7.90
CA ILE A 110 3.70 -6.00 -7.57
C ILE A 110 4.44 -5.14 -8.59
N LEU A 111 5.66 -5.51 -8.95
CA LEU A 111 6.47 -4.79 -9.92
C LEU A 111 5.79 -4.77 -11.29
N ASP A 112 5.36 -5.91 -11.79
CA ASP A 112 4.71 -6.02 -13.10
C ASP A 112 3.45 -5.16 -13.20
N SER A 113 2.57 -5.26 -12.21
CA SER A 113 1.32 -4.49 -12.19
C SER A 113 1.58 -2.98 -12.06
N ASN A 114 2.52 -2.59 -11.22
CA ASN A 114 2.85 -1.19 -11.01
C ASN A 114 3.58 -0.57 -12.20
N VAL A 115 4.44 -1.30 -12.90
CA VAL A 115 5.09 -0.83 -14.13
C VAL A 115 4.04 -0.51 -15.20
N THR A 116 3.08 -1.39 -15.41
CA THR A 116 1.99 -1.17 -16.36
C THR A 116 1.17 0.08 -16.00
N THR A 117 0.81 0.22 -14.74
CA THR A 117 0.03 1.36 -14.24
C THR A 117 0.86 2.66 -14.27
N LEU A 118 2.17 2.58 -14.02
CA LEU A 118 3.08 3.71 -14.10
C LEU A 118 3.19 4.25 -15.55
N ILE A 119 3.27 3.36 -16.52
CA ILE A 119 3.29 3.76 -17.95
C ILE A 119 2.00 4.52 -18.28
N ALA A 120 0.84 4.04 -17.86
CA ALA A 120 -0.42 4.74 -18.06
C ALA A 120 -0.44 6.11 -17.37
N GLY A 121 0.06 6.19 -16.15
CA GLY A 121 0.16 7.44 -15.39
C GLY A 121 1.09 8.46 -16.06
N LEU A 122 2.23 8.02 -16.57
CA LEU A 122 3.17 8.87 -17.32
C LEU A 122 2.55 9.37 -18.63
N ALA A 123 1.82 8.52 -19.35
CA ALA A 123 1.09 8.93 -20.56
C ALA A 123 0.05 10.01 -20.23
N LEU A 124 -0.72 9.85 -19.16
CA LEU A 124 -1.66 10.86 -18.68
C LEU A 124 -0.96 12.16 -18.26
N PHE A 125 0.23 12.07 -17.70
CA PHE A 125 1.02 13.25 -17.34
C PHE A 125 1.52 14.01 -18.58
N MET A 126 1.98 13.29 -19.61
CA MET A 126 2.52 13.88 -20.83
C MET A 126 1.43 14.49 -21.72
N PHE A 127 0.32 13.81 -21.87
CA PHE A 127 -0.75 14.18 -22.81
C PHE A 127 -1.96 14.84 -22.13
N GLY A 128 -2.07 14.73 -20.82
CA GLY A 128 -3.16 15.32 -20.04
C GLY A 128 -3.01 16.83 -19.88
N THR A 129 -4.13 17.49 -19.68
CA THR A 129 -4.19 18.94 -19.41
C THR A 129 -5.00 19.20 -18.14
N GLY A 130 -4.71 20.31 -17.48
CA GLY A 130 -5.47 20.77 -16.32
C GLY A 130 -5.64 19.70 -15.21
N PRO A 131 -6.87 19.39 -14.83
CA PRO A 131 -7.15 18.45 -13.74
C PRO A 131 -6.64 17.03 -13.97
N ILE A 132 -6.58 16.58 -15.24
CA ILE A 132 -6.05 15.25 -15.61
C ILE A 132 -4.57 15.16 -15.27
N LYS A 133 -3.82 16.22 -15.53
CA LYS A 133 -2.39 16.29 -15.20
C LYS A 133 -2.17 16.26 -13.68
N GLY A 134 -3.00 16.94 -12.92
CA GLY A 134 -2.99 16.89 -11.45
C GLY A 134 -3.25 15.47 -10.91
N PHE A 135 -4.23 14.76 -11.46
CA PHE A 135 -4.47 13.36 -11.17
C PHE A 135 -3.23 12.50 -11.48
N ALA A 136 -2.63 12.67 -12.66
CA ALA A 136 -1.48 11.88 -13.12
C ALA A 136 -0.26 12.05 -12.19
N VAL A 137 0.04 13.25 -11.73
CA VAL A 137 1.14 13.52 -10.78
C VAL A 137 0.96 12.73 -9.49
N VAL A 138 -0.21 12.85 -8.88
CA VAL A 138 -0.52 12.13 -7.63
C VAL A 138 -0.49 10.62 -7.84
N HIS A 139 -1.02 10.15 -8.95
CA HIS A 139 -1.06 8.73 -9.29
C HIS A 139 0.35 8.13 -9.46
N VAL A 140 1.22 8.78 -10.24
CA VAL A 140 2.61 8.34 -10.44
C VAL A 140 3.38 8.32 -9.12
N LEU A 141 3.30 9.39 -8.34
CA LEU A 141 3.95 9.46 -7.03
C LEU A 141 3.38 8.43 -6.05
N GLY A 142 2.08 8.22 -6.08
CA GLY A 142 1.41 7.21 -5.26
C GLY A 142 1.87 5.78 -5.56
N ILE A 143 2.11 5.45 -6.83
CA ILE A 143 2.68 4.16 -7.21
C ILE A 143 4.08 3.99 -6.62
N LEU A 144 4.94 4.99 -6.77
CA LEU A 144 6.32 4.94 -6.27
C LEU A 144 6.37 4.81 -4.74
N THR A 145 5.58 5.61 -4.02
CA THR A 145 5.52 5.54 -2.56
C THR A 145 4.90 4.24 -2.07
N SER A 146 3.90 3.70 -2.76
CA SER A 146 3.27 2.43 -2.39
C SER A 146 4.22 1.24 -2.57
N MET A 147 4.99 1.20 -3.63
CA MET A 147 6.02 0.17 -3.84
C MET A 147 7.07 0.22 -2.74
N PHE A 148 7.57 1.41 -2.44
CA PHE A 148 8.54 1.60 -1.37
C PHE A 148 8.00 1.13 -0.02
N SER A 149 6.80 1.55 0.34
CA SER A 149 6.19 1.22 1.64
C SER A 149 5.83 -0.25 1.75
N ALA A 150 5.19 -0.82 0.74
CA ALA A 150 4.76 -2.22 0.79
C ALA A 150 5.95 -3.19 0.80
N VAL A 151 6.98 -2.93 0.02
CA VAL A 151 8.09 -3.86 -0.14
C VAL A 151 9.19 -3.59 0.89
N LEU A 152 9.68 -2.37 0.99
CA LEU A 152 10.83 -2.05 1.83
C LEU A 152 10.44 -1.78 3.29
N VAL A 153 9.47 -0.91 3.52
CA VAL A 153 9.09 -0.50 4.88
C VAL A 153 8.43 -1.66 5.62
N SER A 154 7.47 -2.35 5.02
CA SER A 154 6.81 -3.48 5.67
C SER A 154 7.77 -4.62 5.93
N ARG A 155 8.67 -4.92 5.00
CA ARG A 155 9.71 -5.95 5.17
C ARG A 155 10.69 -5.59 6.30
N ALA A 156 11.08 -4.32 6.40
CA ALA A 156 11.94 -3.84 7.48
C ALA A 156 11.27 -4.00 8.85
N ILE A 157 9.98 -3.66 8.97
CA ILE A 157 9.22 -3.81 10.21
C ILE A 157 9.06 -5.29 10.58
N VAL A 158 8.73 -6.14 9.63
CA VAL A 158 8.61 -7.60 9.85
C VAL A 158 9.96 -8.18 10.28
N ASN A 159 11.05 -7.77 9.66
CA ASN A 159 12.39 -8.19 10.06
C ASN A 159 12.77 -7.71 11.46
N LEU A 160 12.35 -6.52 11.87
CA LEU A 160 12.54 -6.03 13.24
C LEU A 160 11.77 -6.88 14.26
N ILE A 161 10.56 -7.29 13.93
CA ILE A 161 9.71 -8.08 14.84
C ILE A 161 10.19 -9.53 14.92
N TYR A 162 10.51 -10.16 13.79
CA TYR A 162 10.79 -11.58 13.69
C TYR A 162 12.27 -11.92 13.45
N GLY A 163 13.07 -11.00 12.94
CA GLY A 163 14.45 -11.24 12.53
C GLY A 163 15.42 -11.51 13.66
N TYR A 164 15.14 -11.04 14.87
CA TYR A 164 15.95 -11.28 16.07
C TYR A 164 15.71 -12.64 16.71
N ARG A 165 14.71 -13.38 16.29
CA ARG A 165 14.37 -14.69 16.84
C ARG A 165 15.09 -15.79 16.04
N ARG A 166 15.95 -16.54 16.72
CA ARG A 166 16.73 -17.63 16.08
C ARG A 166 15.85 -18.77 15.54
N LYS A 167 14.72 -19.06 16.18
CA LYS A 167 13.72 -20.03 15.70
C LYS A 167 12.31 -19.48 15.91
N LEU A 168 11.63 -19.27 14.79
CA LEU A 168 10.20 -18.98 14.81
C LEU A 168 9.42 -20.28 14.71
N THR A 169 8.51 -20.51 15.65
CA THR A 169 7.61 -21.67 15.63
C THR A 169 6.28 -21.35 14.97
N LYS A 170 5.85 -20.08 14.99
CA LYS A 170 4.57 -19.64 14.47
C LYS A 170 4.62 -18.17 14.08
N LEU A 171 3.89 -17.80 13.00
CA LEU A 171 3.66 -16.43 12.60
C LEU A 171 2.26 -15.97 12.98
N SER A 172 2.15 -14.72 13.43
CA SER A 172 0.87 -14.07 13.67
C SER A 172 0.34 -13.43 12.38
N ILE A 173 -0.24 -14.24 11.50
CA ILE A 173 -0.73 -13.84 10.18
C ILE A 173 -2.20 -14.22 9.96
N GLY A 174 -2.92 -14.52 11.04
CA GLY A 174 -4.29 -14.99 10.99
C GLY A 174 -4.41 -16.50 10.76
N GLN A 175 -5.60 -16.93 10.37
CA GLN A 175 -5.87 -18.36 10.16
C GLN A 175 -5.27 -18.85 8.84
N ILE A 176 -4.58 -19.98 8.91
CA ILE A 176 -4.03 -20.67 7.74
C ILE A 176 -4.89 -21.92 7.52
N TYR A 177 -5.73 -21.86 6.51
CA TYR A 177 -6.53 -23.02 6.13
C TYR A 177 -5.64 -23.99 5.36
N LYS A 178 -5.46 -25.20 5.90
CA LYS A 178 -4.89 -26.31 5.14
C LYS A 178 -5.99 -26.84 4.23
N ALA A 179 -5.72 -26.91 2.95
CA ALA A 179 -6.59 -27.56 1.99
C ALA A 179 -6.59 -29.08 2.21
#